data_847db4c3196eb0c381c0746911cf18fa
#
_entry.id   847db4c3196eb0c381c0746911cf18fa
#
_cell.length_a   1.000
_cell.length_b   1.000
_cell.length_c   1.000
_cell.angle_alpha   90.00
_cell.angle_beta   90.00
_cell.angle_gamma   90.00
#
_symmetry.space_group_name_H-M   'P 1'
#
loop_
_entity.id
_entity.type
_entity.pdbx_description
1 polymer ?
#
loop_
_entity_poly.entity_id
_entity_poly.type
_entity_poly.pdbx_seq_one_letter_code
_entity_poly.pdbx_strand_id
1 'polypeptide(L)'
;MALFKLLRFTVVGPLLLVALLGCQSRDHTAVERLEQALSRAAHYPDHNALISLNGHVLDEAARLDGQVAEQRGALWGMPLVVKDNIAVAGMPMTGGTPALRNYTPERDAKVVAQLRAAGAVVVAKSNLHELAYGITSNNYQFGAVHNAHQFDHFAGGSSGGTAVAVALGIVEAGLGTDTGGSTRIPAALNGIVGFRPTLNRYANDGLLTISSTRDTAGPMANTVTNIIRLDAVMAGVQANLEPANLKTLRLGVPRDYFYDDLEPEVADAMEHLLKRLGRAGVELVAEDIPNVDALNQSIGFPLVLYETAQLLPEFLSAALPELTTQEFISSIASPDVSTALNAAFSGAITEAVYRNALQQLRPQLQQRYANYFATHRLDAVLVPTTPLTARPIEGSDQTINWNGEDKPTFQSYIRNTDPSSNAGIPSMSLPLPVPQGAPQIGAMLDGPAGSDERLLQIGLAIEALLSQ
;
A
#
# COMPACT_ATOMS: atom_id res chain seq x y z
N MET A 1 58.03 -15.00 -76.69
CA MET A 1 56.65 -15.54 -76.53
C MET A 1 56.67 -16.37 -75.27
N ALA A 2 56.26 -15.83 -74.19
CA ALA A 2 56.37 -16.40 -72.85
C ALA A 2 54.97 -16.74 -72.29
N LEU A 3 54.86 -17.98 -71.90
CA LEU A 3 53.66 -18.57 -71.25
C LEU A 3 53.65 -18.22 -69.79
N PHE A 4 52.64 -17.46 -69.28
CA PHE A 4 52.43 -17.27 -67.86
C PHE A 4 51.41 -18.28 -67.33
N LYS A 5 51.86 -19.17 -66.43
CA LYS A 5 51.01 -20.04 -65.62
C LYS A 5 50.46 -19.30 -64.44
N LEU A 6 49.14 -19.18 -64.27
CA LEU A 6 48.47 -18.72 -63.07
C LEU A 6 48.47 -19.84 -62.02
N LEU A 7 49.06 -19.57 -60.86
CA LEU A 7 48.86 -20.33 -59.63
C LEU A 7 47.60 -19.82 -58.91
N ARG A 8 46.63 -20.69 -58.70
CA ARG A 8 45.51 -20.42 -57.81
C ARG A 8 45.90 -20.73 -56.37
N PHE A 9 45.99 -19.75 -55.54
CA PHE A 9 46.05 -19.92 -54.06
C PHE A 9 44.62 -20.04 -53.51
N THR A 10 44.30 -21.21 -52.95
CA THR A 10 43.10 -21.41 -52.15
C THR A 10 43.38 -20.94 -50.73
N VAL A 11 42.77 -19.81 -50.34
CA VAL A 11 42.81 -19.34 -48.97
C VAL A 11 41.71 -20.06 -48.21
N VAL A 12 42.08 -20.99 -47.31
CA VAL A 12 41.18 -21.56 -46.30
C VAL A 12 41.15 -20.59 -45.14
N GLY A 13 40.05 -19.81 -45.03
CA GLY A 13 39.81 -18.95 -43.87
C GLY A 13 39.34 -19.80 -42.68
N PRO A 14 39.76 -19.46 -41.46
CA PRO A 14 39.27 -20.13 -40.27
C PRO A 14 37.78 -19.76 -40.03
N LEU A 15 36.92 -20.78 -39.94
CA LEU A 15 35.55 -20.63 -39.41
C LEU A 15 35.66 -20.14 -37.95
N LEU A 16 35.36 -18.89 -37.71
CA LEU A 16 35.05 -18.40 -36.34
C LEU A 16 33.73 -19.01 -35.91
N LEU A 17 33.79 -20.01 -35.04
CA LEU A 17 32.63 -20.49 -34.27
C LEU A 17 32.27 -19.41 -33.25
N VAL A 18 31.35 -18.53 -33.59
CA VAL A 18 30.72 -17.62 -32.61
C VAL A 18 29.85 -18.49 -31.73
N ALA A 19 30.37 -18.87 -30.56
CA ALA A 19 29.60 -19.43 -29.49
C ALA A 19 28.58 -18.37 -29.06
N LEU A 20 27.33 -18.55 -29.47
CA LEU A 20 26.17 -17.89 -28.85
C LEU A 20 26.10 -18.39 -27.41
N LEU A 21 26.84 -17.74 -26.52
CA LEU A 21 26.57 -17.79 -25.10
C LEU A 21 25.19 -17.10 -24.91
N GLY A 22 24.14 -17.91 -24.89
CA GLY A 22 22.86 -17.50 -24.44
C GLY A 22 23.03 -16.88 -23.04
N CYS A 23 22.70 -15.62 -22.89
CA CYS A 23 22.43 -15.05 -21.58
C CYS A 23 21.25 -15.84 -20.99
N GLN A 24 21.52 -16.97 -20.35
CA GLN A 24 20.66 -17.48 -19.32
C GLN A 24 20.70 -16.43 -18.21
N SER A 25 19.61 -15.76 -17.96
CA SER A 25 19.44 -14.97 -16.75
C SER A 25 19.79 -15.91 -15.58
N ARG A 26 20.93 -15.67 -14.93
CA ARG A 26 21.24 -16.37 -13.69
C ARG A 26 20.13 -15.99 -12.72
N ASP A 27 19.36 -16.98 -12.29
CA ASP A 27 18.45 -16.77 -11.16
C ASP A 27 19.32 -16.38 -9.97
N HIS A 28 19.09 -15.15 -9.48
CA HIS A 28 19.80 -14.65 -8.32
C HIS A 28 19.50 -15.54 -7.11
N THR A 29 20.53 -15.83 -6.32
CA THR A 29 20.37 -16.51 -5.04
C THR A 29 19.59 -15.64 -4.06
N ALA A 30 19.05 -16.22 -2.99
CA ALA A 30 18.40 -15.43 -1.94
C ALA A 30 19.41 -14.44 -1.32
N VAL A 31 20.65 -14.88 -1.08
CA VAL A 31 21.72 -13.99 -0.58
C VAL A 31 21.93 -12.79 -1.49
N GLU A 32 22.12 -12.99 -2.80
CA GLU A 32 22.32 -11.90 -3.77
C GLU A 32 21.15 -10.89 -3.76
N ARG A 33 19.91 -11.36 -3.69
CA ARG A 33 18.71 -10.49 -3.62
C ARG A 33 18.71 -9.66 -2.35
N LEU A 34 19.01 -10.28 -1.21
CA LEU A 34 18.99 -9.61 0.08
C LEU A 34 20.17 -8.64 0.25
N GLU A 35 21.37 -8.96 -0.27
CA GLU A 35 22.50 -8.04 -0.33
C GLU A 35 22.17 -6.80 -1.18
N GLN A 36 21.49 -6.98 -2.31
CA GLN A 36 21.01 -5.85 -3.13
C GLN A 36 20.01 -4.97 -2.35
N ALA A 37 19.05 -5.57 -1.64
CA ALA A 37 18.09 -4.84 -0.82
C ALA A 37 18.79 -4.03 0.28
N LEU A 38 19.74 -4.62 1.01
CA LEU A 38 20.53 -3.93 2.03
C LEU A 38 21.39 -2.80 1.44
N SER A 39 22.02 -3.04 0.28
CA SER A 39 22.80 -2.01 -0.42
C SER A 39 21.93 -0.83 -0.83
N ARG A 40 20.74 -1.06 -1.36
CA ARG A 40 19.80 0.01 -1.72
C ARG A 40 19.27 0.73 -0.47
N ALA A 41 18.97 0.03 0.62
CA ALA A 41 18.59 0.66 1.87
C ALA A 41 19.68 1.62 2.38
N ALA A 42 20.95 1.24 2.27
CA ALA A 42 22.08 2.09 2.64
C ALA A 42 22.28 3.28 1.69
N HIS A 43 21.73 3.24 0.48
CA HIS A 43 21.85 4.34 -0.49
C HIS A 43 20.82 5.47 -0.26
N TYR A 44 19.70 5.18 0.41
CA TYR A 44 18.60 6.12 0.62
C TYR A 44 18.27 6.40 2.10
N PRO A 45 19.27 6.62 2.99
CA PRO A 45 19.01 6.81 4.42
C PRO A 45 18.16 8.06 4.69
N ASP A 46 18.35 9.13 3.90
CA ASP A 46 17.72 10.43 4.11
C ASP A 46 16.20 10.43 3.83
N HIS A 47 15.70 9.46 3.06
CA HIS A 47 14.26 9.30 2.88
C HIS A 47 13.54 8.82 4.13
N ASN A 48 14.29 8.36 5.12
CA ASN A 48 13.78 7.92 6.42
C ASN A 48 12.64 6.89 6.31
N ALA A 49 12.73 6.03 5.28
CA ALA A 49 11.70 5.02 5.01
C ALA A 49 11.72 3.85 6.01
N LEU A 50 12.84 3.62 6.69
CA LEU A 50 13.06 2.46 7.56
C LEU A 50 13.36 2.90 8.98
N ILE A 51 12.77 2.22 9.99
CA ILE A 51 13.06 2.45 11.42
C ILE A 51 14.16 1.52 11.92
N SER A 52 14.10 0.23 11.57
CA SER A 52 15.05 -0.76 12.02
C SER A 52 15.32 -1.82 10.98
N LEU A 53 16.59 -2.22 10.83
CA LEU A 53 17.00 -3.32 9.96
C LEU A 53 16.95 -4.64 10.72
N ASN A 54 16.63 -5.73 10.03
CA ASN A 54 16.78 -7.08 10.57
C ASN A 54 18.25 -7.51 10.51
N GLY A 55 18.87 -7.70 11.68
CA GLY A 55 20.28 -8.11 11.78
C GLY A 55 20.56 -9.53 11.26
N HIS A 56 19.54 -10.34 10.97
CA HIS A 56 19.66 -11.74 10.56
C HIS A 56 19.33 -11.98 9.08
N VAL A 57 19.17 -10.91 8.27
CA VAL A 57 18.75 -11.00 6.86
C VAL A 57 19.60 -12.00 6.06
N LEU A 58 20.94 -11.90 6.15
CA LEU A 58 21.82 -12.75 5.36
C LEU A 58 21.88 -14.20 5.88
N ASP A 59 21.74 -14.43 7.19
CA ASP A 59 21.63 -15.77 7.74
C ASP A 59 20.32 -16.46 7.31
N GLU A 60 19.22 -15.70 7.24
CA GLU A 60 17.93 -16.18 6.72
C GLU A 60 18.05 -16.51 5.21
N ALA A 61 18.68 -15.65 4.45
CA ALA A 61 18.92 -15.86 3.01
C ALA A 61 19.78 -17.08 2.73
N ALA A 62 20.87 -17.26 3.47
CA ALA A 62 21.76 -18.44 3.31
C ALA A 62 21.03 -19.75 3.63
N ARG A 63 20.12 -19.76 4.62
CA ARG A 63 19.27 -20.93 4.88
C ARG A 63 18.32 -21.25 3.74
N LEU A 64 17.77 -20.22 3.07
CA LEU A 64 16.91 -20.41 1.90
C LEU A 64 17.70 -20.94 0.71
N ASP A 65 18.93 -20.47 0.49
CA ASP A 65 19.80 -20.96 -0.59
C ASP A 65 20.19 -22.43 -0.41
N GLY A 66 20.24 -22.90 0.85
CA GLY A 66 20.45 -24.32 1.17
C GLY A 66 19.26 -25.25 0.85
N GLN A 67 18.08 -24.69 0.49
CA GLN A 67 16.90 -25.48 0.14
C GLN A 67 16.99 -26.01 -1.30
N VAL A 68 16.60 -27.28 -1.50
CA VAL A 68 16.40 -27.82 -2.84
C VAL A 68 15.18 -27.17 -3.51
N ALA A 69 15.12 -27.15 -4.83
CA ALA A 69 14.10 -26.42 -5.58
C ALA A 69 12.66 -26.79 -5.19
N GLU A 70 12.41 -28.05 -4.88
CA GLU A 70 11.10 -28.60 -4.49
C GLU A 70 10.62 -28.11 -3.12
N GLN A 71 11.52 -27.58 -2.29
CA GLN A 71 11.22 -27.02 -0.96
C GLN A 71 11.03 -25.49 -0.97
N ARG A 72 11.30 -24.84 -2.12
CA ARG A 72 11.20 -23.40 -2.24
C ARG A 72 9.75 -22.97 -2.27
N GLY A 73 9.38 -22.11 -1.32
CA GLY A 73 8.04 -21.50 -1.27
C GLY A 73 7.82 -20.47 -2.38
N ALA A 74 6.56 -20.06 -2.57
CA ALA A 74 6.14 -19.11 -3.62
C ALA A 74 6.83 -17.73 -3.55
N LEU A 75 7.35 -17.35 -2.39
CA LEU A 75 8.06 -16.09 -2.14
C LEU A 75 9.55 -16.29 -1.83
N TRP A 76 10.13 -17.42 -2.23
CA TRP A 76 11.51 -17.76 -1.92
C TRP A 76 12.49 -16.64 -2.27
N GLY A 77 13.23 -16.18 -1.24
CA GLY A 77 14.22 -15.12 -1.36
C GLY A 77 13.65 -13.73 -1.66
N MET A 78 12.33 -13.51 -1.52
CA MET A 78 11.72 -12.19 -1.74
C MET A 78 12.01 -11.26 -0.55
N PRO A 79 12.72 -10.13 -0.78
CA PRO A 79 12.92 -9.13 0.26
C PRO A 79 11.64 -8.35 0.52
N LEU A 80 11.25 -8.21 1.78
CA LEU A 80 10.08 -7.44 2.22
C LEU A 80 10.45 -6.41 3.28
N VAL A 81 9.74 -5.28 3.30
CA VAL A 81 9.63 -4.42 4.48
C VAL A 81 8.26 -4.59 5.12
N VAL A 82 8.20 -4.44 6.44
CA VAL A 82 6.98 -4.59 7.22
C VAL A 82 6.77 -3.32 8.04
N LYS A 83 5.61 -2.68 7.89
CA LYS A 83 5.24 -1.47 8.63
C LYS A 83 5.37 -1.70 10.14
N ASP A 84 5.86 -0.69 10.84
CA ASP A 84 6.29 -0.87 12.22
C ASP A 84 5.15 -0.92 13.26
N ASN A 85 3.92 -1.01 12.82
CA ASN A 85 2.76 -1.39 13.63
C ASN A 85 2.31 -2.85 13.42
N ILE A 86 3.12 -3.67 12.73
CA ILE A 86 2.90 -5.10 12.51
C ILE A 86 4.00 -5.88 13.22
N ALA A 87 3.64 -6.86 14.01
CA ALA A 87 4.57 -7.66 14.79
C ALA A 87 5.47 -8.53 13.89
N VAL A 88 6.77 -8.42 14.11
CA VAL A 88 7.82 -9.31 13.58
C VAL A 88 8.62 -9.80 14.79
N ALA A 89 8.64 -11.10 15.02
CA ALA A 89 9.31 -11.70 16.16
C ALA A 89 10.78 -11.28 16.23
N GLY A 90 11.22 -10.82 17.41
CA GLY A 90 12.59 -10.41 17.65
C GLY A 90 13.00 -9.05 17.06
N MET A 91 12.09 -8.33 16.39
CA MET A 91 12.31 -6.96 15.93
C MET A 91 11.43 -5.98 16.72
N PRO A 92 11.91 -4.76 17.03
CA PRO A 92 11.07 -3.74 17.64
C PRO A 92 9.78 -3.47 16.87
N MET A 93 8.67 -3.25 17.59
CA MET A 93 7.40 -2.79 17.06
C MET A 93 7.02 -1.50 17.78
N THR A 94 7.55 -0.40 17.27
CA THR A 94 7.44 0.90 17.96
C THR A 94 6.11 1.62 17.69
N GLY A 95 5.38 1.22 16.65
CA GLY A 95 4.22 2.00 16.17
C GLY A 95 4.58 3.44 15.81
N GLY A 96 5.86 3.76 15.64
CA GLY A 96 6.35 5.12 15.42
C GLY A 96 6.23 6.03 16.64
N THR A 97 6.05 5.50 17.87
CA THR A 97 5.85 6.28 19.10
C THR A 97 6.98 6.05 20.12
N PRO A 98 7.34 7.07 20.93
CA PRO A 98 8.43 6.98 21.92
C PRO A 98 8.25 5.85 22.92
N ALA A 99 7.05 5.67 23.44
CA ALA A 99 6.75 4.75 24.51
C ALA A 99 6.97 3.28 24.15
N LEU A 100 6.76 2.93 22.86
CA LEU A 100 6.95 1.56 22.36
C LEU A 100 8.35 1.32 21.77
N ARG A 101 9.28 2.25 21.87
CA ARG A 101 10.61 2.17 21.24
C ARG A 101 11.33 0.84 21.48
N ASN A 102 11.19 0.25 22.65
CA ASN A 102 11.85 -0.98 23.06
C ASN A 102 10.91 -2.19 23.09
N TYR A 103 9.64 -2.01 22.73
CA TYR A 103 8.71 -3.12 22.70
C TYR A 103 9.03 -4.07 21.55
N THR A 104 9.30 -5.33 21.88
CA THR A 104 9.67 -6.37 20.90
C THR A 104 8.71 -7.55 21.06
N PRO A 105 7.86 -7.82 20.05
CA PRO A 105 6.94 -8.96 20.09
C PRO A 105 7.70 -10.28 20.04
N GLU A 106 7.20 -11.28 20.81
CA GLU A 106 7.76 -12.63 20.83
C GLU A 106 7.37 -13.47 19.60
N ARG A 107 6.30 -13.07 18.90
CA ARG A 107 5.72 -13.81 17.77
C ARG A 107 5.48 -12.89 16.59
N ASP A 108 5.61 -13.49 15.40
CA ASP A 108 5.17 -12.82 14.17
C ASP A 108 3.66 -12.59 14.18
N ALA A 109 3.20 -11.49 13.59
CA ALA A 109 1.83 -11.38 13.11
C ALA A 109 1.52 -12.54 12.16
N LYS A 110 0.29 -13.04 12.17
CA LYS A 110 -0.06 -14.23 11.39
C LYS A 110 0.24 -14.07 9.89
N VAL A 111 -0.02 -12.90 9.32
CA VAL A 111 0.32 -12.59 7.94
C VAL A 111 1.84 -12.60 7.68
N VAL A 112 2.65 -12.13 8.63
CA VAL A 112 4.11 -12.16 8.53
C VAL A 112 4.63 -13.61 8.60
N ALA A 113 4.11 -14.41 9.53
CA ALA A 113 4.46 -15.82 9.65
C ALA A 113 4.16 -16.61 8.36
N GLN A 114 3.01 -16.32 7.71
CA GLN A 114 2.65 -16.92 6.43
C GLN A 114 3.63 -16.53 5.30
N LEU A 115 3.98 -15.24 5.20
CA LEU A 115 4.92 -14.75 4.19
C LEU A 115 6.32 -15.35 4.39
N ARG A 116 6.81 -15.41 5.64
CA ARG A 116 8.10 -16.06 5.99
C ARG A 116 8.08 -17.56 5.68
N ALA A 117 6.99 -18.25 5.99
CA ALA A 117 6.82 -19.67 5.67
C ALA A 117 6.82 -19.93 4.16
N ALA A 118 6.36 -18.96 3.36
CA ALA A 118 6.45 -19.00 1.90
C ALA A 118 7.83 -18.61 1.35
N GLY A 119 8.81 -18.30 2.21
CA GLY A 119 10.20 -18.01 1.84
C GLY A 119 10.53 -16.52 1.67
N ALA A 120 9.65 -15.61 2.05
CA ALA A 120 9.99 -14.19 2.09
C ALA A 120 10.90 -13.87 3.29
N VAL A 121 11.76 -12.86 3.14
CA VAL A 121 12.66 -12.39 4.19
C VAL A 121 12.33 -10.94 4.54
N VAL A 122 12.07 -10.68 5.82
CA VAL A 122 11.85 -9.33 6.32
C VAL A 122 13.20 -8.63 6.44
N VAL A 123 13.42 -7.60 5.61
CA VAL A 123 14.66 -6.81 5.59
C VAL A 123 14.66 -5.76 6.70
N ALA A 124 13.50 -5.11 6.92
CA ALA A 124 13.39 -3.99 7.83
C ALA A 124 11.94 -3.77 8.30
N LYS A 125 11.83 -3.04 9.43
CA LYS A 125 10.57 -2.38 9.83
C LYS A 125 10.53 -0.99 9.18
N SER A 126 9.44 -0.69 8.47
CA SER A 126 9.30 0.58 7.77
C SER A 126 8.63 1.65 8.64
N ASN A 127 9.07 2.90 8.46
CA ASN A 127 8.55 4.06 9.16
C ASN A 127 7.09 4.34 8.78
N LEU A 128 6.38 5.07 9.62
CA LEU A 128 4.96 5.27 9.50
C LEU A 128 4.54 6.59 10.17
N HIS A 129 3.34 7.05 9.89
CA HIS A 129 2.69 8.04 10.75
C HIS A 129 2.47 7.45 12.14
N GLU A 130 2.80 8.21 13.19
CA GLU A 130 2.76 7.72 14.58
C GLU A 130 1.44 7.00 14.89
N LEU A 131 1.52 5.79 15.43
CA LEU A 131 0.40 4.87 15.73
C LEU A 131 -0.55 4.61 14.55
N ALA A 132 -0.13 4.91 13.32
CA ALA A 132 -0.94 4.84 12.11
C ALA A 132 -2.15 5.81 12.08
N TYR A 133 -2.15 6.86 12.89
CA TYR A 133 -3.25 7.84 13.06
C TYR A 133 -3.21 9.05 12.12
N GLY A 134 -2.47 8.98 11.02
CA GLY A 134 -2.40 10.08 10.07
C GLY A 134 -2.15 9.64 8.63
N ILE A 135 -2.09 10.61 7.73
CA ILE A 135 -2.02 10.37 6.29
C ILE A 135 -0.77 10.99 5.63
N THR A 136 0.16 11.58 6.39
CA THR A 136 1.37 12.22 5.86
C THR A 136 2.63 11.40 6.07
N SER A 137 2.71 10.62 7.15
CA SER A 137 3.93 10.01 7.71
C SER A 137 4.97 11.04 8.17
N ASN A 138 4.50 12.23 8.61
CA ASN A 138 5.29 13.20 9.34
C ASN A 138 5.42 12.73 10.80
N ASN A 139 6.39 11.85 11.05
CA ASN A 139 6.59 11.29 12.39
C ASN A 139 7.53 12.17 13.21
N TYR A 140 7.06 12.73 14.31
CA TYR A 140 7.84 13.66 15.15
C TYR A 140 8.88 12.96 16.00
N GLN A 141 8.75 11.64 16.24
CA GLN A 141 9.71 10.88 17.04
C GLN A 141 10.83 10.26 16.20
N PHE A 142 10.47 9.69 15.03
CA PHE A 142 11.41 8.98 14.17
C PHE A 142 11.78 9.79 12.91
N GLY A 143 11.26 11.00 12.78
CA GLY A 143 11.42 11.85 11.62
C GLY A 143 10.39 11.57 10.51
N ALA A 144 10.10 12.60 9.71
CA ALA A 144 9.20 12.48 8.58
C ALA A 144 9.72 11.52 7.53
N VAL A 145 8.83 10.83 6.83
CA VAL A 145 9.17 10.03 5.65
C VAL A 145 9.10 10.94 4.43
N HIS A 146 10.22 11.07 3.73
CA HIS A 146 10.33 11.86 2.52
C HIS A 146 9.82 11.10 1.31
N ASN A 147 9.05 11.78 0.45
CA ASN A 147 8.49 11.19 -0.77
C ASN A 147 9.61 10.70 -1.71
N ALA A 148 9.40 9.54 -2.35
CA ALA A 148 10.41 8.90 -3.20
C ALA A 148 10.78 9.73 -4.45
N HIS A 149 9.89 10.60 -4.93
CA HIS A 149 10.06 11.36 -6.18
C HIS A 149 10.22 12.87 -5.95
N GLN A 150 9.69 13.36 -4.84
CA GLN A 150 9.74 14.77 -4.43
C GLN A 150 10.20 14.85 -2.98
N PHE A 151 11.53 14.89 -2.78
CA PHE A 151 12.16 14.72 -1.46
C PHE A 151 11.59 15.65 -0.36
N ASP A 152 11.28 16.90 -0.68
CA ASP A 152 10.76 17.87 0.29
C ASP A 152 9.27 17.68 0.60
N HIS A 153 8.61 16.71 -0.02
CA HIS A 153 7.19 16.41 0.16
C HIS A 153 6.99 15.20 1.06
N PHE A 154 5.84 15.13 1.73
CA PHE A 154 5.49 13.97 2.54
C PHE A 154 5.19 12.75 1.67
N ALA A 155 5.43 11.57 2.22
CA ALA A 155 5.24 10.31 1.52
C ALA A 155 3.77 9.86 1.41
N GLY A 156 2.85 10.57 2.06
CA GLY A 156 1.54 10.00 2.35
C GLY A 156 1.61 8.98 3.48
N GLY A 157 0.46 8.53 3.96
CA GLY A 157 0.44 7.66 5.14
C GLY A 157 -0.89 6.93 5.34
N SER A 158 -0.87 6.15 6.39
CA SER A 158 0.16 6.00 7.43
C SER A 158 1.30 5.03 7.07
N SER A 159 1.26 4.31 5.94
CA SER A 159 2.31 3.35 5.51
C SER A 159 3.35 4.00 4.58
N GLY A 160 3.77 5.25 4.86
CA GLY A 160 4.67 6.02 3.99
C GLY A 160 6.02 5.37 3.79
N GLY A 161 6.65 4.88 4.86
CA GLY A 161 7.94 4.20 4.76
C GLY A 161 7.89 2.93 3.91
N THR A 162 6.80 2.17 3.99
CA THR A 162 6.59 1.00 3.10
C THR A 162 6.50 1.44 1.64
N ALA A 163 5.71 2.49 1.35
CA ALA A 163 5.56 3.00 -0.01
C ALA A 163 6.90 3.49 -0.59
N VAL A 164 7.63 4.27 0.17
CA VAL A 164 8.92 4.83 -0.26
C VAL A 164 9.97 3.73 -0.46
N ALA A 165 10.04 2.73 0.45
CA ALA A 165 10.97 1.61 0.29
C ALA A 165 10.71 0.80 -1.00
N VAL A 166 9.44 0.62 -1.38
CA VAL A 166 9.06 -0.05 -2.64
C VAL A 166 9.35 0.87 -3.83
N ALA A 167 8.97 2.14 -3.78
CA ALA A 167 9.16 3.09 -4.88
C ALA A 167 10.64 3.32 -5.22
N LEU A 168 11.52 3.37 -4.22
CA LEU A 168 12.97 3.46 -4.41
C LEU A 168 13.61 2.12 -4.81
N GLY A 169 12.83 1.05 -4.91
CA GLY A 169 13.30 -0.29 -5.25
C GLY A 169 14.21 -0.89 -4.17
N ILE A 170 14.15 -0.43 -2.93
CA ILE A 170 14.84 -1.09 -1.80
C ILE A 170 14.34 -2.53 -1.70
N VAL A 171 13.04 -2.72 -1.80
CA VAL A 171 12.37 -4.03 -1.89
C VAL A 171 11.35 -4.02 -3.03
N GLU A 172 10.95 -5.21 -3.49
CA GLU A 172 9.92 -5.35 -4.53
C GLU A 172 8.51 -5.19 -3.98
N ALA A 173 8.32 -5.46 -2.70
CA ALA A 173 7.04 -5.41 -2.02
C ALA A 173 7.20 -5.19 -0.51
N GLY A 174 6.13 -4.81 0.15
CA GLY A 174 6.08 -4.64 1.59
C GLY A 174 4.66 -4.79 2.13
N LEU A 175 4.54 -4.79 3.44
CA LEU A 175 3.29 -4.91 4.15
C LEU A 175 2.99 -3.63 4.91
N GLY A 176 1.88 -2.99 4.60
CA GLY A 176 1.29 -1.88 5.32
C GLY A 176 0.04 -2.28 6.09
N THR A 177 -0.66 -1.29 6.66
CA THR A 177 -2.00 -1.44 7.23
C THR A 177 -2.92 -0.37 6.63
N ASP A 178 -4.21 -0.68 6.49
CA ASP A 178 -5.21 0.22 5.93
C ASP A 178 -6.47 0.24 6.82
N THR A 179 -6.70 1.38 7.45
CA THR A 179 -7.92 1.66 8.24
C THR A 179 -8.88 2.52 7.43
N GLY A 180 -8.36 3.57 6.76
CA GLY A 180 -9.14 4.52 5.97
C GLY A 180 -8.51 4.87 4.62
N GLY A 181 -7.37 4.19 4.24
CA GLY A 181 -6.63 4.48 3.01
C GLY A 181 -5.12 4.34 3.18
N SER A 182 -4.67 3.86 4.34
CA SER A 182 -3.25 3.95 4.74
C SER A 182 -2.28 3.04 3.95
N THR A 183 -2.73 2.20 3.03
CA THR A 183 -1.89 1.58 1.98
C THR A 183 -2.05 2.31 0.64
N ARG A 184 -3.26 2.73 0.31
CA ARG A 184 -3.63 3.31 -0.99
C ARG A 184 -3.14 4.74 -1.16
N ILE A 185 -3.32 5.60 -0.13
CA ILE A 185 -2.83 6.99 -0.16
C ILE A 185 -1.32 7.06 -0.41
N PRO A 186 -0.46 6.43 0.42
CA PRO A 186 0.98 6.49 0.17
C PRO A 186 1.40 5.77 -1.12
N ALA A 187 0.68 4.74 -1.55
CA ALA A 187 0.93 4.11 -2.84
C ALA A 187 0.68 5.07 -4.00
N ALA A 188 -0.43 5.82 -3.98
CA ALA A 188 -0.75 6.83 -4.99
C ALA A 188 0.32 7.92 -5.06
N LEU A 189 0.76 8.43 -3.91
CA LEU A 189 1.70 9.54 -3.81
C LEU A 189 3.16 9.14 -4.06
N ASN A 190 3.48 7.84 -4.14
CA ASN A 190 4.81 7.34 -4.48
C ASN A 190 4.86 6.48 -5.76
N GLY A 191 3.77 6.39 -6.51
CA GLY A 191 3.76 5.74 -7.81
C GLY A 191 3.91 4.21 -7.76
N ILE A 192 3.31 3.56 -6.76
CA ILE A 192 3.28 2.11 -6.61
C ILE A 192 1.84 1.58 -6.49
N VAL A 193 1.69 0.27 -6.46
CA VAL A 193 0.39 -0.39 -6.22
C VAL A 193 0.17 -0.59 -4.73
N GLY A 194 -0.99 -0.16 -4.21
CA GLY A 194 -1.42 -0.42 -2.84
C GLY A 194 -2.77 -1.13 -2.82
N PHE A 195 -2.89 -2.23 -2.10
CA PHE A 195 -4.10 -3.04 -2.04
C PHE A 195 -4.66 -3.11 -0.63
N ARG A 196 -5.94 -2.77 -0.50
CA ARG A 196 -6.77 -3.05 0.65
C ARG A 196 -7.70 -4.21 0.32
N PRO A 197 -7.60 -5.38 0.97
CA PRO A 197 -8.53 -6.49 0.73
C PRO A 197 -9.91 -6.22 1.31
N THR A 198 -10.86 -7.07 0.96
CA THR A 198 -12.12 -7.19 1.69
C THR A 198 -11.83 -7.39 3.18
N LEU A 199 -12.56 -6.70 4.04
CA LEU A 199 -12.39 -6.81 5.49
C LEU A 199 -12.46 -8.29 5.93
N ASN A 200 -11.53 -8.69 6.79
CA ASN A 200 -11.34 -10.07 7.27
C ASN A 200 -10.83 -11.08 6.21
N ARG A 201 -10.40 -10.65 5.02
CA ARG A 201 -9.70 -11.55 4.08
C ARG A 201 -8.38 -12.07 4.66
N TYR A 202 -7.65 -11.22 5.36
CA TYR A 202 -6.43 -11.60 6.08
C TYR A 202 -6.67 -11.63 7.59
N ALA A 203 -5.85 -12.38 8.29
CA ALA A 203 -5.83 -12.35 9.75
C ALA A 203 -5.20 -11.04 10.24
N ASN A 204 -5.79 -10.44 11.27
CA ASN A 204 -5.31 -9.20 11.89
C ASN A 204 -4.53 -9.44 13.20
N ASP A 205 -4.29 -10.71 13.58
CA ASP A 205 -3.51 -11.04 14.77
C ASP A 205 -2.08 -10.48 14.66
N GLY A 206 -1.65 -9.75 15.69
CA GLY A 206 -0.32 -9.14 15.75
C GLY A 206 -0.21 -7.76 15.08
N LEU A 207 -1.33 -7.13 14.73
CA LEU A 207 -1.37 -5.72 14.37
C LEU A 207 -1.59 -4.86 15.61
N LEU A 208 -0.93 -3.69 15.69
CA LEU A 208 -1.34 -2.62 16.58
C LEU A 208 -2.60 -1.98 16.01
N THR A 209 -3.74 -2.40 16.55
CA THR A 209 -5.06 -2.13 15.98
C THR A 209 -5.60 -0.76 16.42
N ILE A 210 -6.05 0.04 15.47
CA ILE A 210 -6.80 1.30 15.67
C ILE A 210 -8.29 1.01 15.77
N SER A 211 -8.79 0.19 14.85
CA SER A 211 -10.22 -0.11 14.69
C SER A 211 -10.41 -1.57 14.27
N SER A 212 -10.96 -2.37 15.16
CA SER A 212 -11.21 -3.80 14.90
C SER A 212 -12.20 -4.06 13.77
N THR A 213 -13.05 -3.09 13.45
CA THR A 213 -14.05 -3.19 12.40
C THR A 213 -13.62 -2.63 11.06
N ARG A 214 -12.40 -2.03 10.97
CA ARG A 214 -11.91 -1.39 9.75
C ARG A 214 -10.50 -1.80 9.35
N ASP A 215 -9.64 -2.17 10.31
CA ASP A 215 -8.24 -2.46 10.06
C ASP A 215 -8.04 -3.72 9.24
N THR A 216 -7.08 -3.66 8.34
CA THR A 216 -6.55 -4.82 7.63
C THR A 216 -5.07 -4.60 7.33
N ALA A 217 -4.28 -5.68 7.32
CA ALA A 217 -3.02 -5.65 6.62
C ALA A 217 -3.28 -5.41 5.12
N GLY A 218 -2.34 -4.74 4.44
CA GLY A 218 -2.45 -4.46 3.01
C GLY A 218 -1.10 -4.55 2.32
N PRO A 219 -0.96 -5.40 1.32
CA PRO A 219 0.26 -5.49 0.52
C PRO A 219 0.43 -4.24 -0.35
N MET A 220 1.70 -3.82 -0.48
CA MET A 220 2.14 -2.71 -1.31
C MET A 220 3.30 -3.20 -2.18
N ALA A 221 3.28 -2.96 -3.48
CA ALA A 221 4.29 -3.48 -4.39
C ALA A 221 4.45 -2.60 -5.64
N ASN A 222 5.53 -2.82 -6.38
CA ASN A 222 5.78 -2.12 -7.64
C ASN A 222 4.92 -2.65 -8.81
N THR A 223 4.29 -3.82 -8.67
CA THR A 223 3.41 -4.42 -9.69
C THR A 223 2.20 -5.11 -9.06
N VAL A 224 1.10 -5.21 -9.82
CA VAL A 224 -0.08 -6.00 -9.44
C VAL A 224 0.27 -7.48 -9.29
N THR A 225 1.19 -8.01 -10.10
CA THR A 225 1.68 -9.39 -9.98
C THR A 225 2.27 -9.67 -8.60
N ASN A 226 3.07 -8.75 -8.06
CA ASN A 226 3.63 -8.92 -6.71
C ASN A 226 2.56 -8.79 -5.62
N ILE A 227 1.54 -7.93 -5.80
CA ILE A 227 0.35 -7.91 -4.91
C ILE A 227 -0.33 -9.28 -4.89
N ILE A 228 -0.59 -9.88 -6.07
CA ILE A 228 -1.22 -11.21 -6.20
C ILE A 228 -0.41 -12.29 -5.47
N ARG A 229 0.91 -12.27 -5.60
CA ARG A 229 1.79 -13.24 -4.90
C ARG A 229 1.67 -13.13 -3.38
N LEU A 230 1.62 -11.91 -2.85
CA LEU A 230 1.45 -11.68 -1.41
C LEU A 230 0.03 -12.04 -0.95
N ASP A 231 -1.00 -11.60 -1.69
CA ASP A 231 -2.41 -11.91 -1.42
C ASP A 231 -2.65 -13.42 -1.36
N ALA A 232 -2.12 -14.15 -2.34
CA ALA A 232 -2.28 -15.60 -2.42
C ALA A 232 -1.76 -16.32 -1.16
N VAL A 233 -0.59 -15.90 -0.65
CA VAL A 233 0.00 -16.48 0.56
C VAL A 233 -0.80 -16.08 1.80
N MET A 234 -1.18 -14.80 1.94
CA MET A 234 -1.87 -14.29 3.12
C MET A 234 -3.33 -14.77 3.21
N ALA A 235 -4.01 -14.91 2.07
CA ALA A 235 -5.38 -15.41 2.00
C ALA A 235 -5.48 -16.93 1.87
N GLY A 236 -4.38 -17.62 1.56
CA GLY A 236 -4.38 -19.06 1.33
C GLY A 236 -5.08 -19.47 0.03
N VAL A 237 -4.99 -18.64 -1.01
CA VAL A 237 -5.60 -18.86 -2.34
C VAL A 237 -4.52 -19.06 -3.41
N GLN A 238 -4.93 -19.30 -4.65
CA GLN A 238 -3.98 -19.47 -5.75
C GLN A 238 -3.52 -18.14 -6.35
N ALA A 239 -2.25 -18.06 -6.75
CA ALA A 239 -1.65 -16.85 -7.33
C ALA A 239 -1.84 -16.73 -8.86
N ASN A 240 -2.40 -17.72 -9.54
CA ASN A 240 -2.52 -17.72 -11.00
C ASN A 240 -3.79 -17.01 -11.45
N LEU A 241 -3.73 -15.69 -11.47
CA LEU A 241 -4.81 -14.85 -12.00
C LEU A 241 -4.44 -14.34 -13.38
N GLU A 242 -5.36 -14.51 -14.36
CA GLU A 242 -5.22 -13.94 -15.69
C GLU A 242 -5.82 -12.53 -15.73
N PRO A 243 -5.25 -11.61 -16.52
CA PRO A 243 -5.81 -10.27 -16.69
C PRO A 243 -7.26 -10.31 -17.18
N ALA A 244 -8.09 -9.44 -16.67
CA ALA A 244 -9.46 -9.30 -17.13
C ALA A 244 -9.52 -8.83 -18.60
N ASN A 245 -10.54 -9.27 -19.34
CA ASN A 245 -10.76 -8.78 -20.69
C ASN A 245 -11.36 -7.36 -20.67
N LEU A 246 -10.57 -6.36 -21.05
CA LEU A 246 -10.98 -4.95 -21.04
C LEU A 246 -12.29 -4.70 -21.82
N LYS A 247 -12.55 -5.43 -22.91
CA LYS A 247 -13.75 -5.25 -23.75
C LYS A 247 -15.04 -5.73 -23.10
N THR A 248 -14.96 -6.46 -22.00
CA THR A 248 -16.14 -6.92 -21.26
C THR A 248 -16.29 -6.23 -19.91
N LEU A 249 -15.33 -5.34 -19.55
CA LEU A 249 -15.37 -4.62 -18.29
C LEU A 249 -16.38 -3.46 -18.33
N ARG A 250 -17.08 -3.32 -17.20
CA ARG A 250 -17.98 -2.20 -16.91
C ARG A 250 -17.50 -1.54 -15.63
N LEU A 251 -17.02 -0.30 -15.73
CA LEU A 251 -16.51 0.48 -14.60
C LEU A 251 -17.45 1.64 -14.30
N GLY A 252 -17.86 1.76 -13.04
CA GLY A 252 -18.58 2.92 -12.53
C GLY A 252 -17.64 4.10 -12.34
N VAL A 253 -18.08 5.29 -12.77
CA VAL A 253 -17.32 6.55 -12.63
C VAL A 253 -18.24 7.55 -11.92
N PRO A 254 -18.45 7.40 -10.58
CA PRO A 254 -19.28 8.34 -9.83
C PRO A 254 -18.59 9.68 -9.76
N ARG A 255 -19.19 10.70 -10.42
CA ARG A 255 -18.59 12.02 -10.53
C ARG A 255 -18.80 12.85 -9.29
N ASP A 256 -20.00 12.83 -8.74
CA ASP A 256 -20.32 13.52 -7.50
C ASP A 256 -19.47 12.99 -6.35
N TYR A 257 -18.96 13.86 -5.51
CA TYR A 257 -18.07 13.59 -4.38
C TYR A 257 -16.64 13.18 -4.78
N PHE A 258 -16.44 12.10 -5.54
CA PHE A 258 -15.10 11.57 -5.80
C PHE A 258 -14.27 12.40 -6.79
N TYR A 259 -14.93 13.08 -7.71
CA TYR A 259 -14.28 13.93 -8.70
C TYR A 259 -14.51 15.43 -8.44
N ASP A 260 -15.22 15.77 -7.35
CA ASP A 260 -15.41 17.16 -6.96
C ASP A 260 -14.09 17.78 -6.52
N ASP A 261 -13.86 19.03 -6.96
CA ASP A 261 -12.73 19.86 -6.53
C ASP A 261 -11.36 19.16 -6.64
N LEU A 262 -11.15 18.35 -7.69
CA LEU A 262 -9.85 17.75 -7.96
C LEU A 262 -8.81 18.82 -8.27
N GLU A 263 -7.58 18.59 -7.86
CA GLU A 263 -6.44 19.36 -8.38
C GLU A 263 -6.33 19.16 -9.89
N PRO A 264 -6.01 20.21 -10.69
CA PRO A 264 -6.01 20.12 -12.15
C PRO A 264 -5.21 18.95 -12.71
N GLU A 265 -4.03 18.66 -12.14
CA GLU A 265 -3.16 17.57 -12.58
C GLU A 265 -3.82 16.21 -12.33
N VAL A 266 -4.53 16.04 -11.21
CA VAL A 266 -5.28 14.82 -10.90
C VAL A 266 -6.47 14.65 -11.83
N ALA A 267 -7.22 15.73 -12.05
CA ALA A 267 -8.36 15.74 -12.99
C ALA A 267 -7.92 15.36 -14.40
N ASP A 268 -6.86 15.97 -14.91
CA ASP A 268 -6.32 15.70 -16.24
C ASP A 268 -5.83 14.26 -16.38
N ALA A 269 -5.09 13.74 -15.38
CA ALA A 269 -4.60 12.36 -15.37
C ALA A 269 -5.76 11.35 -15.40
N MET A 270 -6.81 11.59 -14.60
CA MET A 270 -8.00 10.73 -14.59
C MET A 270 -8.77 10.78 -15.92
N GLU A 271 -8.96 11.95 -16.51
CA GLU A 271 -9.61 12.08 -17.82
C GLU A 271 -8.81 11.39 -18.94
N HIS A 272 -7.47 11.43 -18.88
CA HIS A 272 -6.63 10.66 -19.79
C HIS A 272 -6.81 9.15 -19.61
N LEU A 273 -6.84 8.67 -18.36
CA LEU A 273 -7.11 7.27 -18.07
C LEU A 273 -8.47 6.83 -18.62
N LEU A 274 -9.55 7.58 -18.33
CA LEU A 274 -10.90 7.27 -18.79
C LEU A 274 -10.97 7.20 -20.32
N LYS A 275 -10.37 8.15 -21.03
CA LYS A 275 -10.27 8.13 -22.50
C LYS A 275 -9.52 6.89 -23.01
N ARG A 276 -8.43 6.50 -22.33
CA ARG A 276 -7.62 5.34 -22.71
C ARG A 276 -8.37 4.04 -22.50
N LEU A 277 -9.07 3.89 -21.37
CA LEU A 277 -9.93 2.73 -21.07
C LEU A 277 -11.08 2.62 -22.08
N GLY A 278 -11.77 3.71 -22.40
CA GLY A 278 -12.83 3.72 -23.40
C GLY A 278 -12.33 3.29 -24.78
N ARG A 279 -11.14 3.75 -25.21
CA ARG A 279 -10.50 3.29 -26.46
C ARG A 279 -10.13 1.81 -26.44
N ALA A 280 -9.80 1.25 -25.28
CA ALA A 280 -9.55 -0.17 -25.09
C ALA A 280 -10.82 -1.04 -25.06
N GLY A 281 -12.01 -0.40 -25.07
CA GLY A 281 -13.30 -1.06 -25.11
C GLY A 281 -13.98 -1.24 -23.75
N VAL A 282 -13.47 -0.62 -22.69
CA VAL A 282 -14.12 -0.61 -21.38
C VAL A 282 -15.38 0.25 -21.45
N GLU A 283 -16.49 -0.27 -20.92
CA GLU A 283 -17.72 0.51 -20.73
C GLU A 283 -17.63 1.33 -19.45
N LEU A 284 -17.71 2.66 -19.57
CA LEU A 284 -17.66 3.60 -18.46
C LEU A 284 -19.08 4.09 -18.15
N VAL A 285 -19.55 3.87 -16.93
CA VAL A 285 -20.91 4.21 -16.48
C VAL A 285 -20.84 5.40 -15.53
N ALA A 286 -21.26 6.58 -16.01
CA ALA A 286 -21.22 7.83 -15.26
C ALA A 286 -22.51 8.01 -14.44
N GLU A 287 -22.68 7.19 -13.43
CA GLU A 287 -23.78 7.27 -12.45
C GLU A 287 -23.18 7.43 -11.07
N ASP A 288 -23.88 8.08 -10.14
CA ASP A 288 -23.35 8.41 -8.82
C ASP A 288 -23.82 7.44 -7.73
N ILE A 289 -23.05 7.38 -6.63
CA ILE A 289 -23.41 6.61 -5.42
C ILE A 289 -24.16 7.57 -4.48
N PRO A 290 -25.48 7.43 -4.30
CA PRO A 290 -26.28 8.41 -3.54
C PRO A 290 -25.87 8.50 -2.07
N ASN A 291 -25.70 9.72 -1.55
CA ASN A 291 -25.42 10.03 -0.14
C ASN A 291 -24.13 9.38 0.41
N VAL A 292 -23.14 9.08 -0.43
CA VAL A 292 -21.88 8.47 -0.01
C VAL A 292 -21.15 9.36 1.01
N ASP A 293 -21.09 10.66 0.77
CA ASP A 293 -20.42 11.63 1.63
C ASP A 293 -21.04 11.68 3.03
N ALA A 294 -22.35 11.94 3.13
CA ALA A 294 -23.04 12.07 4.42
C ALA A 294 -22.94 10.79 5.26
N LEU A 295 -23.04 9.61 4.64
CA LEU A 295 -22.86 8.34 5.33
C LEU A 295 -21.41 8.16 5.77
N ASN A 296 -20.44 8.43 4.89
CA ASN A 296 -19.02 8.29 5.20
C ASN A 296 -18.60 9.12 6.42
N GLN A 297 -18.95 10.41 6.43
CA GLN A 297 -18.67 11.32 7.54
C GLN A 297 -19.28 10.87 8.87
N SER A 298 -20.47 10.26 8.82
CA SER A 298 -21.19 9.81 10.02
C SER A 298 -20.72 8.45 10.55
N ILE A 299 -19.86 7.72 9.83
CA ILE A 299 -19.38 6.38 10.19
C ILE A 299 -17.93 6.40 10.66
N GLY A 300 -17.03 6.99 9.91
CA GLY A 300 -15.58 6.81 10.04
C GLY A 300 -15.03 7.19 11.40
N PHE A 301 -15.18 8.45 11.80
CA PHE A 301 -14.67 8.95 13.08
C PHE A 301 -15.35 8.30 14.30
N PRO A 302 -16.70 8.14 14.37
CA PRO A 302 -17.32 7.43 15.48
C PRO A 302 -16.78 6.01 15.70
N LEU A 303 -16.57 5.24 14.63
CA LEU A 303 -16.00 3.89 14.76
C LEU A 303 -14.57 3.93 15.30
N VAL A 304 -13.69 4.67 14.63
CA VAL A 304 -12.27 4.72 14.97
C VAL A 304 -12.04 5.22 16.40
N LEU A 305 -12.64 6.37 16.76
CA LEU A 305 -12.37 6.96 18.08
C LEU A 305 -12.92 6.11 19.23
N TYR A 306 -14.10 5.52 19.06
CA TYR A 306 -14.67 4.65 20.10
C TYR A 306 -13.85 3.35 20.24
N GLU A 307 -13.52 2.70 19.13
CA GLU A 307 -12.76 1.44 19.16
C GLU A 307 -11.35 1.62 19.68
N THR A 308 -10.69 2.73 19.34
CA THR A 308 -9.39 3.10 19.91
C THR A 308 -9.45 3.19 21.44
N ALA A 309 -10.47 3.84 21.98
CA ALA A 309 -10.62 4.00 23.44
C ALA A 309 -10.82 2.64 24.15
N GLN A 310 -11.26 1.60 23.45
CA GLN A 310 -11.36 0.24 23.96
C GLN A 310 -10.08 -0.58 23.75
N LEU A 311 -9.51 -0.53 22.55
CA LEU A 311 -8.40 -1.43 22.13
C LEU A 311 -7.04 -0.99 22.64
N LEU A 312 -6.78 0.33 22.71
CA LEU A 312 -5.48 0.84 23.14
C LEU A 312 -5.13 0.46 24.58
N PRO A 313 -6.02 0.61 25.58
CA PRO A 313 -5.73 0.17 26.96
C PRO A 313 -5.47 -1.35 27.06
N GLU A 314 -6.19 -2.16 26.31
CA GLU A 314 -6.01 -3.61 26.24
C GLU A 314 -4.61 -3.95 25.70
N PHE A 315 -4.21 -3.34 24.59
CA PHE A 315 -2.86 -3.51 24.03
C PHE A 315 -1.79 -3.06 25.03
N LEU A 316 -1.93 -1.89 25.64
CA LEU A 316 -0.94 -1.35 26.58
C LEU A 316 -0.78 -2.23 27.83
N SER A 317 -1.87 -2.78 28.35
CA SER A 317 -1.80 -3.67 29.50
C SER A 317 -0.98 -4.94 29.25
N ALA A 318 -0.94 -5.40 27.99
CA ALA A 318 -0.14 -6.55 27.58
C ALA A 318 1.29 -6.17 27.19
N ALA A 319 1.48 -5.04 26.50
CA ALA A 319 2.77 -4.64 25.94
C ALA A 319 3.64 -3.82 26.92
N LEU A 320 3.02 -2.96 27.73
CA LEU A 320 3.65 -2.01 28.64
C LEU A 320 2.87 -1.93 29.96
N PRO A 321 2.82 -3.02 30.76
CA PRO A 321 1.98 -3.07 31.98
C PRO A 321 2.33 -2.02 33.04
N GLU A 322 3.53 -1.44 32.96
CA GLU A 322 3.99 -0.39 33.87
C GLU A 322 3.49 1.02 33.50
N LEU A 323 2.91 1.19 32.31
CA LEU A 323 2.51 2.50 31.78
C LEU A 323 0.98 2.62 31.74
N THR A 324 0.45 3.66 32.35
CA THR A 324 -0.97 3.96 32.23
C THR A 324 -1.32 4.51 30.85
N THR A 325 -2.55 4.33 30.41
CA THR A 325 -3.04 4.89 29.13
C THR A 325 -2.84 6.41 29.09
N GLN A 326 -3.05 7.12 30.19
CA GLN A 326 -2.87 8.58 30.23
C GLN A 326 -1.42 9.00 30.08
N GLU A 327 -0.48 8.29 30.71
CA GLU A 327 0.96 8.52 30.51
C GLU A 327 1.38 8.23 29.08
N PHE A 328 0.86 7.15 28.48
CA PHE A 328 1.08 6.83 27.08
C PHE A 328 0.61 7.97 26.16
N ILE A 329 -0.64 8.44 26.32
CA ILE A 329 -1.20 9.55 25.50
C ILE A 329 -0.34 10.81 25.69
N SER A 330 0.13 11.09 26.89
CA SER A 330 0.99 12.24 27.19
C SER A 330 2.38 12.14 26.54
N SER A 331 2.82 10.93 26.16
CA SER A 331 4.11 10.69 25.50
C SER A 331 4.08 10.79 23.97
N ILE A 332 2.89 10.95 23.37
CA ILE A 332 2.72 11.08 21.91
C ILE A 332 3.48 12.30 21.40
N ALA A 333 4.31 12.10 20.39
CA ALA A 333 5.18 13.15 19.87
C ALA A 333 4.49 14.00 18.77
N SER A 334 3.63 13.38 17.95
CA SER A 334 2.97 14.05 16.82
C SER A 334 1.71 14.78 17.28
N PRO A 335 1.59 16.11 17.04
CA PRO A 335 0.48 16.92 17.58
C PRO A 335 -0.90 16.51 17.08
N ASP A 336 -1.03 16.12 15.83
CA ASP A 336 -2.26 15.64 15.21
C ASP A 336 -2.71 14.30 15.83
N VAL A 337 -1.78 13.37 16.08
CA VAL A 337 -2.03 12.09 16.75
C VAL A 337 -2.45 12.32 18.22
N SER A 338 -1.75 13.22 18.93
CA SER A 338 -2.11 13.61 20.28
C SER A 338 -3.56 14.17 20.33
N THR A 339 -3.92 15.02 19.37
CA THR A 339 -5.28 15.56 19.24
C THR A 339 -6.31 14.45 19.01
N ALA A 340 -6.04 13.51 18.11
CA ALA A 340 -6.94 12.39 17.81
C ALA A 340 -7.15 11.47 19.02
N LEU A 341 -6.06 11.11 19.74
CA LEU A 341 -6.17 10.28 20.95
C LEU A 341 -6.92 11.00 22.08
N ASN A 342 -6.64 12.29 22.33
CA ASN A 342 -7.39 13.05 23.30
C ASN A 342 -8.90 13.09 22.94
N ALA A 343 -9.26 13.21 21.66
CA ALA A 343 -10.65 13.12 21.22
C ALA A 343 -11.25 11.73 21.49
N ALA A 344 -10.50 10.64 21.22
CA ALA A 344 -10.96 9.28 21.49
C ALA A 344 -11.27 9.04 22.98
N PHE A 345 -10.43 9.57 23.87
CA PHE A 345 -10.59 9.41 25.32
C PHE A 345 -11.43 10.53 26.00
N SER A 346 -11.95 11.49 25.25
CA SER A 346 -12.80 12.58 25.78
C SER A 346 -14.19 12.13 26.23
N GLY A 347 -14.64 10.95 25.81
CA GLY A 347 -16.01 10.47 26.01
C GLY A 347 -17.05 11.14 25.08
N ALA A 348 -16.61 11.95 24.10
CA ALA A 348 -17.50 12.61 23.14
C ALA A 348 -18.25 11.61 22.25
N ILE A 349 -17.61 10.48 21.91
CA ILE A 349 -18.25 9.40 21.18
C ILE A 349 -18.84 8.40 22.18
N THR A 350 -20.14 8.49 22.39
CA THR A 350 -20.85 7.58 23.28
C THR A 350 -21.09 6.22 22.61
N GLU A 351 -21.33 5.19 23.42
CA GLU A 351 -21.69 3.86 22.91
C GLU A 351 -22.90 3.88 21.96
N ALA A 352 -23.87 4.77 22.24
CA ALA A 352 -25.06 4.92 21.38
C ALA A 352 -24.69 5.45 19.99
N VAL A 353 -23.80 6.44 19.91
CA VAL A 353 -23.28 6.99 18.63
C VAL A 353 -22.50 5.91 17.87
N TYR A 354 -21.61 5.19 18.55
CA TYR A 354 -20.85 4.08 17.98
C TYR A 354 -21.77 2.98 17.43
N ARG A 355 -22.72 2.51 18.22
CA ARG A 355 -23.68 1.47 17.80
C ARG A 355 -24.53 1.91 16.62
N ASN A 356 -24.98 3.18 16.60
CA ASN A 356 -25.70 3.73 15.44
C ASN A 356 -24.82 3.70 14.19
N ALA A 357 -23.56 4.16 14.28
CA ALA A 357 -22.62 4.13 13.17
C ALA A 357 -22.39 2.71 12.66
N LEU A 358 -22.13 1.74 13.56
CA LEU A 358 -21.82 0.36 13.22
C LEU A 358 -23.02 -0.42 12.71
N GLN A 359 -24.19 -0.31 13.37
CA GLN A 359 -25.33 -1.20 13.17
C GLN A 359 -26.40 -0.61 12.26
N GLN A 360 -26.41 0.71 12.02
CA GLN A 360 -27.41 1.37 11.18
C GLN A 360 -26.79 2.05 9.97
N LEU A 361 -25.81 2.93 10.16
CA LEU A 361 -25.29 3.74 9.06
C LEU A 361 -24.34 2.95 8.15
N ARG A 362 -23.45 2.14 8.73
CA ARG A 362 -22.53 1.29 7.94
C ARG A 362 -23.27 0.28 7.04
N PRO A 363 -24.28 -0.47 7.50
CA PRO A 363 -25.10 -1.32 6.62
C PRO A 363 -25.79 -0.55 5.49
N GLN A 364 -26.21 0.71 5.75
CA GLN A 364 -26.76 1.56 4.69
C GLN A 364 -25.72 1.88 3.61
N LEU A 365 -24.48 2.26 4.01
CA LEU A 365 -23.39 2.50 3.06
C LEU A 365 -23.06 1.23 2.26
N GLN A 366 -22.94 0.09 2.93
CA GLN A 366 -22.72 -1.22 2.29
C GLN A 366 -23.82 -1.52 1.27
N GLN A 367 -25.08 -1.27 1.61
CA GLN A 367 -26.20 -1.46 0.69
C GLN A 367 -26.18 -0.49 -0.49
N ARG A 368 -25.70 0.77 -0.30
CA ARG A 368 -25.53 1.73 -1.40
C ARG A 368 -24.53 1.19 -2.42
N TYR A 369 -23.35 0.75 -1.97
CA TYR A 369 -22.37 0.13 -2.86
C TYR A 369 -22.92 -1.12 -3.55
N ALA A 370 -23.52 -2.05 -2.80
CA ALA A 370 -24.08 -3.27 -3.35
C ALA A 370 -25.14 -3.00 -4.43
N ASN A 371 -26.06 -2.05 -4.16
CA ASN A 371 -27.09 -1.64 -5.12
C ASN A 371 -26.48 -0.97 -6.36
N TYR A 372 -25.48 -0.13 -6.18
CA TYR A 372 -24.78 0.55 -7.28
C TYR A 372 -24.12 -0.47 -8.22
N PHE A 373 -23.35 -1.40 -7.67
CA PHE A 373 -22.75 -2.49 -8.45
C PHE A 373 -23.81 -3.34 -9.18
N ALA A 374 -24.86 -3.74 -8.48
CA ALA A 374 -25.91 -4.62 -9.06
C ALA A 374 -26.74 -3.91 -10.13
N THR A 375 -27.22 -2.69 -9.85
CA THR A 375 -28.10 -1.92 -10.77
C THR A 375 -27.41 -1.63 -12.08
N HIS A 376 -26.15 -1.23 -12.00
CA HIS A 376 -25.38 -0.85 -13.19
C HIS A 376 -24.51 -1.99 -13.74
N ARG A 377 -24.56 -3.18 -13.13
CA ARG A 377 -23.80 -4.37 -13.52
C ARG A 377 -22.30 -4.08 -13.65
N LEU A 378 -21.74 -3.47 -12.61
CA LEU A 378 -20.34 -3.02 -12.61
C LEU A 378 -19.40 -4.10 -12.08
N ASP A 379 -18.22 -4.19 -12.69
CA ASP A 379 -17.12 -5.00 -12.19
C ASP A 379 -16.35 -4.27 -11.07
N ALA A 380 -16.19 -2.95 -11.20
CA ALA A 380 -15.55 -2.10 -10.20
C ALA A 380 -16.01 -0.63 -10.35
N VAL A 381 -15.71 0.18 -9.34
CA VAL A 381 -15.76 1.65 -9.37
C VAL A 381 -14.36 2.16 -9.63
N LEU A 382 -14.20 3.21 -10.44
CA LEU A 382 -12.94 3.86 -10.74
C LEU A 382 -13.00 5.33 -10.33
N VAL A 383 -12.12 5.73 -9.39
CA VAL A 383 -12.03 7.09 -8.87
C VAL A 383 -10.55 7.49 -8.68
N PRO A 384 -10.20 8.78 -8.55
CA PRO A 384 -8.86 9.16 -8.12
C PRO A 384 -8.62 8.68 -6.68
N THR A 385 -7.42 8.16 -6.39
CA THR A 385 -7.09 7.69 -5.03
C THR A 385 -7.08 8.84 -4.04
N THR A 386 -6.42 9.93 -4.40
CA THR A 386 -6.43 11.20 -3.66
C THR A 386 -6.87 12.32 -4.59
N PRO A 387 -7.59 13.35 -4.09
CA PRO A 387 -8.02 14.46 -4.94
C PRO A 387 -6.89 15.42 -5.31
N LEU A 388 -5.72 15.27 -4.69
CA LEU A 388 -4.56 16.13 -4.86
C LEU A 388 -3.26 15.35 -4.73
N THR A 389 -2.18 15.94 -5.23
CA THR A 389 -0.82 15.39 -5.19
C THR A 389 -0.15 15.65 -3.83
N ALA A 390 1.05 15.07 -3.58
CA ALA A 390 1.79 15.29 -2.34
C ALA A 390 2.09 16.79 -2.12
N ARG A 391 2.23 17.19 -0.87
CA ARG A 391 2.57 18.56 -0.45
C ARG A 391 3.88 18.58 0.32
N PRO A 392 4.55 19.74 0.43
CA PRO A 392 5.73 19.89 1.27
C PRO A 392 5.47 19.38 2.70
N ILE A 393 6.49 18.78 3.30
CA ILE A 393 6.43 18.29 4.69
C ILE A 393 6.16 19.47 5.64
N GLU A 394 6.88 20.57 5.44
CA GLU A 394 6.75 21.76 6.28
C GLU A 394 5.36 22.37 6.17
N GLY A 395 4.70 22.55 7.32
CA GLY A 395 3.39 23.21 7.41
C GLY A 395 2.19 22.33 7.03
N SER A 396 2.40 21.04 6.68
CA SER A 396 1.32 20.16 6.19
C SER A 396 0.57 19.37 7.27
N ASP A 397 0.93 19.50 8.53
CA ASP A 397 0.37 18.64 9.59
C ASP A 397 -1.11 18.87 9.84
N GLN A 398 -1.58 20.12 9.77
CA GLN A 398 -2.96 20.48 10.06
C GLN A 398 -3.74 20.90 8.82
N THR A 399 -3.16 21.77 8.01
CA THR A 399 -3.80 22.32 6.81
C THR A 399 -2.86 22.31 5.62
N ILE A 400 -3.44 22.21 4.43
CA ILE A 400 -2.74 22.31 3.14
C ILE A 400 -3.49 23.28 2.23
N ASN A 401 -2.78 23.96 1.36
CA ASN A 401 -3.44 24.68 0.26
C ASN A 401 -3.94 23.70 -0.79
N TRP A 402 -5.24 23.73 -1.04
CA TRP A 402 -5.93 22.96 -2.06
C TRP A 402 -6.79 23.87 -2.92
N ASN A 403 -6.41 24.03 -4.18
CA ASN A 403 -7.08 24.92 -5.16
C ASN A 403 -7.27 26.36 -4.66
N GLY A 404 -6.28 26.88 -3.90
CA GLY A 404 -6.26 28.25 -3.39
C GLY A 404 -6.96 28.45 -2.04
N GLU A 405 -7.46 27.38 -1.42
CA GLU A 405 -8.06 27.37 -0.10
C GLU A 405 -7.26 26.52 0.88
N ASP A 406 -7.13 26.97 2.13
CA ASP A 406 -6.54 26.16 3.20
C ASP A 406 -7.58 25.19 3.75
N LYS A 407 -7.32 23.89 3.58
CA LYS A 407 -8.20 22.80 4.00
C LYS A 407 -7.49 21.84 4.97
N PRO A 408 -8.23 21.19 5.87
CA PRO A 408 -7.64 20.22 6.79
C PRO A 408 -6.95 19.07 6.01
N THR A 409 -5.66 18.82 6.31
CA THR A 409 -4.83 17.86 5.60
C THR A 409 -5.41 16.44 5.64
N PHE A 410 -5.75 15.96 6.84
CA PHE A 410 -6.26 14.61 7.02
C PHE A 410 -7.52 14.35 6.18
N GLN A 411 -8.53 15.23 6.31
CA GLN A 411 -9.80 15.08 5.60
C GLN A 411 -9.64 15.17 4.08
N SER A 412 -8.71 16.02 3.63
CA SER A 412 -8.44 16.21 2.20
C SER A 412 -7.93 14.92 1.54
N TYR A 413 -6.94 14.26 2.14
CA TYR A 413 -6.34 13.06 1.53
C TYR A 413 -7.13 11.78 1.75
N ILE A 414 -7.85 11.64 2.86
CA ILE A 414 -8.62 10.43 3.15
C ILE A 414 -9.97 10.39 2.41
N ARG A 415 -10.42 11.52 1.88
CA ARG A 415 -11.76 11.72 1.31
C ARG A 415 -12.19 10.57 0.42
N ASN A 416 -11.41 10.23 -0.60
CA ASN A 416 -11.80 9.25 -1.60
C ASN A 416 -11.60 7.80 -1.15
N THR A 417 -10.69 7.54 -0.23
CA THR A 417 -10.36 6.17 0.23
C THR A 417 -11.22 5.67 1.39
N ASP A 418 -11.76 6.58 2.18
CA ASP A 418 -12.50 6.25 3.41
C ASP A 418 -13.86 5.54 3.16
N PRO A 419 -14.65 5.90 2.12
CA PRO A 419 -15.92 5.24 1.85
C PRO A 419 -15.80 3.72 1.64
N SER A 420 -14.85 3.26 0.83
CA SER A 420 -14.62 1.83 0.62
C SER A 420 -14.10 1.14 1.88
N SER A 421 -13.30 1.84 2.71
CA SER A 421 -12.86 1.35 4.02
C SER A 421 -14.04 1.16 4.99
N ASN A 422 -14.94 2.15 5.06
CA ASN A 422 -16.16 2.08 5.86
C ASN A 422 -17.11 0.98 5.39
N ALA A 423 -17.23 0.78 4.08
CA ALA A 423 -18.01 -0.31 3.50
C ALA A 423 -17.36 -1.68 3.72
N GLY A 424 -16.04 -1.74 3.94
CA GLY A 424 -15.29 -2.99 4.11
C GLY A 424 -15.09 -3.78 2.81
N ILE A 425 -15.15 -3.10 1.67
CA ILE A 425 -14.97 -3.68 0.34
C ILE A 425 -13.50 -3.65 -0.11
N PRO A 426 -13.08 -4.50 -1.07
CA PRO A 426 -11.72 -4.50 -1.58
C PRO A 426 -11.46 -3.27 -2.43
N SER A 427 -10.24 -2.74 -2.33
CA SER A 427 -9.84 -1.51 -2.99
C SER A 427 -8.36 -1.54 -3.37
N MET A 428 -8.01 -1.00 -4.53
CA MET A 428 -6.63 -0.99 -5.02
C MET A 428 -6.30 0.34 -5.69
N SER A 429 -5.19 0.96 -5.26
CA SER A 429 -4.61 2.11 -5.96
C SER A 429 -3.59 1.64 -6.97
N LEU A 430 -3.70 2.12 -8.21
CA LEU A 430 -2.76 1.89 -9.31
C LEU A 430 -2.06 3.21 -9.67
N PRO A 431 -0.74 3.21 -9.88
CA PRO A 431 -0.03 4.40 -10.32
C PRO A 431 -0.42 4.78 -11.75
N LEU A 432 -0.62 6.06 -12.00
CA LEU A 432 -0.81 6.59 -13.34
C LEU A 432 0.53 7.04 -13.94
N PRO A 433 0.74 6.89 -15.24
CA PRO A 433 1.90 7.45 -15.91
C PRO A 433 1.90 8.97 -15.78
N VAL A 434 2.98 9.53 -15.25
CA VAL A 434 3.21 10.97 -15.14
C VAL A 434 4.53 11.35 -15.83
N PRO A 435 4.71 12.60 -16.29
CA PRO A 435 6.00 13.06 -16.80
C PRO A 435 7.11 12.92 -15.75
N GLN A 436 8.34 12.74 -16.21
CA GLN A 436 9.49 12.66 -15.29
C GLN A 436 9.59 13.93 -14.42
N GLY A 437 9.70 13.74 -13.10
CA GLY A 437 9.76 14.83 -12.12
C GLY A 437 8.41 15.43 -11.73
N ALA A 438 7.30 14.98 -12.34
CA ALA A 438 5.97 15.37 -11.90
C ALA A 438 5.54 14.62 -10.62
N PRO A 439 4.63 15.19 -9.83
CA PRO A 439 4.02 14.49 -8.70
C PRO A 439 3.36 13.19 -9.14
N GLN A 440 3.44 12.17 -8.29
CA GLN A 440 2.77 10.89 -8.56
C GLN A 440 1.25 11.00 -8.31
N ILE A 441 0.48 10.28 -9.11
CA ILE A 441 -0.98 10.26 -9.07
C ILE A 441 -1.45 8.81 -9.12
N GLY A 442 -2.44 8.46 -8.30
CA GLY A 442 -3.05 7.13 -8.28
C GLY A 442 -4.51 7.14 -8.71
N ALA A 443 -4.89 6.15 -9.48
CA ALA A 443 -6.28 5.80 -9.73
C ALA A 443 -6.68 4.62 -8.85
N MET A 444 -7.85 4.71 -8.21
CA MET A 444 -8.35 3.70 -7.28
C MET A 444 -9.50 2.92 -7.91
N LEU A 445 -9.44 1.61 -7.73
CA LEU A 445 -10.51 0.67 -8.07
C LEU A 445 -11.12 0.14 -6.79
N ASP A 446 -12.44 0.29 -6.63
CA ASP A 446 -13.21 -0.35 -5.55
C ASP A 446 -14.05 -1.49 -6.14
N GLY A 447 -13.92 -2.70 -5.58
CA GLY A 447 -14.68 -3.87 -6.02
C GLY A 447 -15.88 -4.19 -5.12
N PRO A 448 -16.86 -4.96 -5.60
CA PRO A 448 -17.88 -5.54 -4.74
C PRO A 448 -17.28 -6.31 -3.55
N ALA A 449 -17.98 -6.39 -2.43
CA ALA A 449 -17.51 -7.16 -1.27
C ALA A 449 -17.19 -8.62 -1.65
N GLY A 450 -15.99 -9.08 -1.31
CA GLY A 450 -15.51 -10.44 -1.62
C GLY A 450 -15.01 -10.64 -3.06
N SER A 451 -14.91 -9.58 -3.87
CA SER A 451 -14.45 -9.68 -5.27
C SER A 451 -12.94 -9.44 -5.43
N ASP A 452 -12.15 -9.73 -4.40
CA ASP A 452 -10.71 -9.45 -4.35
C ASP A 452 -9.95 -9.96 -5.58
N GLU A 453 -10.12 -11.24 -5.94
CA GLU A 453 -9.45 -11.83 -7.10
C GLU A 453 -9.88 -11.16 -8.42
N ARG A 454 -11.18 -10.83 -8.55
CA ARG A 454 -11.67 -10.12 -9.73
C ARG A 454 -11.05 -8.72 -9.82
N LEU A 455 -10.93 -8.02 -8.70
CA LEU A 455 -10.30 -6.70 -8.65
C LEU A 455 -8.82 -6.77 -9.04
N LEU A 456 -8.10 -7.79 -8.59
CA LEU A 456 -6.71 -8.04 -8.97
C LEU A 456 -6.57 -8.37 -10.47
N GLN A 457 -7.48 -9.13 -11.07
CA GLN A 457 -7.51 -9.36 -12.52
C GLN A 457 -7.74 -8.07 -13.32
N ILE A 458 -8.63 -7.19 -12.83
CA ILE A 458 -8.86 -5.86 -13.41
C ILE A 458 -7.59 -5.01 -13.32
N GLY A 459 -6.93 -5.02 -12.16
CA GLY A 459 -5.66 -4.34 -11.96
C GLY A 459 -4.58 -4.78 -12.91
N LEU A 460 -4.39 -6.09 -13.13
CA LEU A 460 -3.46 -6.63 -14.13
C LEU A 460 -3.75 -6.10 -15.54
N ALA A 461 -5.02 -6.07 -15.92
CA ALA A 461 -5.41 -5.62 -17.25
C ALA A 461 -5.16 -4.11 -17.45
N ILE A 462 -5.42 -3.30 -16.42
CA ILE A 462 -5.19 -1.85 -16.47
C ILE A 462 -3.69 -1.55 -16.40
N GLU A 463 -2.93 -2.22 -15.53
CA GLU A 463 -1.46 -2.08 -15.46
C GLU A 463 -0.82 -2.40 -16.82
N ALA A 464 -1.21 -3.50 -17.47
CA ALA A 464 -0.74 -3.87 -18.81
C ALA A 464 -1.15 -2.83 -19.88
N LEU A 465 -2.34 -2.25 -19.79
CA LEU A 465 -2.74 -1.15 -20.66
C LEU A 465 -1.87 0.08 -20.43
N LEU A 466 -1.58 0.46 -19.19
CA LEU A 466 -0.80 1.65 -18.85
C LEU A 466 0.68 1.54 -19.23
N SER A 467 1.22 0.35 -19.36
CA SER A 467 2.61 0.07 -19.74
C SER A 467 2.87 0.16 -21.26
N GLN A 468 1.83 0.30 -22.09
CA GLN A 468 1.91 0.48 -23.55
C GLN A 468 2.06 1.96 -23.93
#